data_d6ae35a43beaa2be68b79612b0138060
#
_entry.id   d6ae35a43beaa2be68b79612b0138060
#
_cell.length_a   1.000
_cell.length_b   1.000
_cell.length_c   1.000
_cell.angle_alpha   90.00
_cell.angle_beta   90.00
_cell.angle_gamma   90.00
#
_symmetry.space_group_name_H-M   'P 1'
#
loop_
_entity.id
_entity.type
_entity.pdbx_description
1 polymer ?
#
loop_
_entity_poly.entity_id
_entity_poly.type
_entity_poly.pdbx_seq_one_letter_code
_entity_poly.pdbx_strand_id
1 'polypeptide(L)'
;MSLLSDYQRDGYLICRDLVDAATVAALREETVAIACGRRGAIEGVTPRGRDDEAALRDVLAIHFPHKISPRIRAMLHHGPIVSVLRQIVGEDVKCMQSMLFVKNAGKPGQAWHQDETFIPTPDASLTGVWIALDDATIDNGCLWVQPGSHRERRLWPSRPCSDARFDGAPESFGWDSPEWPREGGVPAEVTAGSVVFFNGYTLHRSLDNRRRSGLRRALVNHVMSARSELPWSFGGSRFAPHDYRDIVMVCGQDAHAGRGLEDLARPYLRPAAAAS
;
A
#
# COMPACT_ATOMS: atom_id res chain seq x y z
N MET A 1 21.60 -15.23 -5.17
CA MET A 1 20.27 -15.71 -4.74
C MET A 1 19.23 -15.10 -5.69
N SER A 2 18.11 -15.75 -5.94
CA SER A 2 17.06 -15.19 -6.81
C SER A 2 16.13 -14.26 -6.02
N LEU A 3 15.46 -13.34 -6.69
CA LEU A 3 14.46 -12.46 -6.06
C LEU A 3 13.41 -13.28 -5.29
N LEU A 4 12.97 -14.40 -5.87
CA LEU A 4 12.00 -15.29 -5.23
C LEU A 4 12.54 -15.88 -3.92
N SER A 5 13.80 -16.34 -3.90
CA SER A 5 14.39 -16.92 -2.67
C SER A 5 14.54 -15.91 -1.56
N ASP A 6 14.89 -14.66 -1.89
CA ASP A 6 14.99 -13.57 -0.91
C ASP A 6 13.61 -13.18 -0.38
N TYR A 7 12.62 -13.06 -1.27
CA TYR A 7 11.22 -12.78 -0.88
C TYR A 7 10.63 -13.88 0.02
N GLN A 8 10.88 -15.15 -0.32
CA GLN A 8 10.41 -16.29 0.50
C GLN A 8 11.09 -16.35 1.87
N ARG A 9 12.36 -15.97 1.94
CA ARG A 9 13.13 -15.96 3.20
C ARG A 9 12.69 -14.81 4.11
N ASP A 10 12.60 -13.60 3.58
CA ASP A 10 12.46 -12.37 4.37
C ASP A 10 11.04 -11.80 4.38
N GLY A 11 10.21 -12.18 3.41
CA GLY A 11 8.85 -11.66 3.23
C GLY A 11 8.78 -10.30 2.54
N TYR A 12 9.92 -9.76 2.13
CA TYR A 12 9.99 -8.50 1.40
C TYR A 12 11.21 -8.45 0.47
N LEU A 13 11.16 -7.51 -0.48
CA LEU A 13 12.26 -7.17 -1.38
C LEU A 13 12.37 -5.66 -1.53
N ILE A 14 13.57 -5.15 -1.69
CA ILE A 14 13.81 -3.77 -2.10
C ILE A 14 14.46 -3.79 -3.49
N CYS A 15 13.75 -3.29 -4.48
CA CYS A 15 14.27 -3.07 -5.83
C CYS A 15 14.54 -1.58 -6.02
N ARG A 16 15.82 -1.20 -6.05
CA ARG A 16 16.21 0.20 -6.19
C ARG A 16 16.08 0.66 -7.62
N ASP A 17 15.70 1.93 -7.80
CA ASP A 17 15.65 2.64 -9.10
C ASP A 17 14.81 1.89 -10.17
N LEU A 18 13.75 1.21 -9.72
CA LEU A 18 12.89 0.41 -10.60
C LEU A 18 11.95 1.29 -11.46
N VAL A 19 11.67 2.49 -10.97
CA VAL A 19 10.87 3.52 -11.65
C VAL A 19 11.76 4.72 -11.94
N ASP A 20 11.83 5.14 -13.19
CA ASP A 20 12.69 6.24 -13.62
C ASP A 20 12.25 7.60 -13.06
N ALA A 21 13.20 8.55 -13.03
CA ALA A 21 13.00 9.87 -12.45
C ALA A 21 11.90 10.70 -13.13
N ALA A 22 11.72 10.54 -14.45
CA ALA A 22 10.68 11.26 -15.18
C ALA A 22 9.29 10.74 -14.81
N THR A 23 9.13 9.44 -14.70
CA THR A 23 7.90 8.79 -14.21
C THR A 23 7.60 9.21 -12.77
N VAL A 24 8.61 9.22 -11.88
CA VAL A 24 8.44 9.69 -10.50
C VAL A 24 8.00 11.15 -10.45
N ALA A 25 8.63 12.03 -11.22
CA ALA A 25 8.24 13.45 -11.28
C ALA A 25 6.78 13.61 -11.72
N ALA A 26 6.38 12.89 -12.75
CA ALA A 26 5.02 12.90 -13.26
C ALA A 26 4.00 12.35 -12.24
N LEU A 27 4.36 11.35 -11.42
CA LEU A 27 3.51 10.84 -10.35
C LEU A 27 3.39 11.82 -9.17
N ARG A 28 4.44 12.60 -8.89
CA ARG A 28 4.39 13.68 -7.90
C ARG A 28 3.40 14.79 -8.31
N GLU A 29 3.44 15.22 -9.58
CA GLU A 29 2.48 16.18 -10.13
C GLU A 29 1.05 15.61 -10.10
N GLU A 30 0.90 14.34 -10.45
CA GLU A 30 -0.40 13.66 -10.43
C GLU A 30 -0.96 13.56 -9.00
N THR A 31 -0.10 13.34 -8.00
CA THR A 31 -0.49 13.36 -6.58
C THR A 31 -1.14 14.68 -6.20
N VAL A 32 -0.54 15.79 -6.60
CA VAL A 32 -1.08 17.13 -6.37
C VAL A 32 -2.41 17.30 -7.09
N ALA A 33 -2.49 16.93 -8.37
CA ALA A 33 -3.70 17.04 -9.16
C ALA A 33 -4.88 16.25 -8.53
N ILE A 34 -4.61 15.06 -8.00
CA ILE A 34 -5.60 14.23 -7.30
C ILE A 34 -6.03 14.92 -6.00
N ALA A 35 -5.07 15.34 -5.16
CA ALA A 35 -5.36 15.99 -3.87
C ALA A 35 -6.17 17.28 -4.03
N CYS A 36 -5.98 18.01 -5.14
CA CYS A 36 -6.75 19.21 -5.49
C CYS A 36 -8.12 18.91 -6.12
N GLY A 37 -8.50 17.64 -6.30
CA GLY A 37 -9.75 17.26 -6.96
C GLY A 37 -9.78 17.48 -8.47
N ARG A 38 -8.62 17.69 -9.12
CA ARG A 38 -8.53 17.97 -10.59
C ARG A 38 -8.72 16.70 -11.45
N ARG A 39 -8.83 15.52 -10.85
CA ARG A 39 -8.95 14.22 -11.55
C ARG A 39 -10.32 13.57 -11.41
N GLY A 40 -11.22 14.15 -10.65
CA GLY A 40 -12.56 13.65 -10.41
C GLY A 40 -12.97 13.74 -8.96
N ALA A 41 -14.20 13.32 -8.68
CA ALA A 41 -14.73 13.35 -7.33
C ALA A 41 -14.05 12.32 -6.44
N ILE A 42 -13.63 12.75 -5.27
CA ILE A 42 -13.08 11.92 -4.20
C ILE A 42 -13.91 12.21 -2.96
N GLU A 43 -14.47 11.19 -2.36
CA GLU A 43 -15.20 11.33 -1.10
C GLU A 43 -14.25 11.92 -0.03
N GLY A 44 -14.70 12.95 0.68
CA GLY A 44 -13.91 13.67 1.67
C GLY A 44 -12.99 14.76 1.12
N VAL A 45 -12.84 14.89 -0.21
CA VAL A 45 -12.12 16.01 -0.84
C VAL A 45 -13.10 17.02 -1.39
N THR A 46 -13.09 18.22 -0.81
CA THR A 46 -13.81 19.34 -1.40
C THR A 46 -12.90 20.05 -2.41
N PRO A 47 -13.22 20.06 -3.70
CA PRO A 47 -12.48 20.83 -4.68
C PRO A 47 -12.51 22.31 -4.28
N ARG A 48 -11.37 22.84 -3.88
CA ARG A 48 -11.20 24.28 -3.62
C ARG A 48 -10.04 24.73 -4.47
N GLY A 49 -10.07 25.96 -4.93
CA GLY A 49 -8.92 26.63 -5.53
C GLY A 49 -7.81 26.84 -4.49
N ARG A 50 -7.36 25.76 -3.87
CA ARG A 50 -6.28 25.72 -2.88
C ARG A 50 -4.95 25.79 -3.60
N ASP A 51 -3.97 26.39 -2.94
CA ASP A 51 -2.60 26.17 -3.30
C ASP A 51 -2.28 24.65 -3.16
N ASP A 52 -1.38 24.17 -3.98
CA ASP A 52 -1.07 22.76 -4.09
C ASP A 52 -0.51 22.18 -2.78
N GLU A 53 0.19 22.98 -2.00
CA GLU A 53 0.76 22.60 -0.72
C GLU A 53 -0.32 22.44 0.36
N ALA A 54 -1.29 23.35 0.40
CA ALA A 54 -2.41 23.27 1.32
C ALA A 54 -3.27 22.02 1.05
N ALA A 55 -3.46 21.66 -0.22
CA ALA A 55 -4.22 20.46 -0.59
C ALA A 55 -3.54 19.19 -0.08
N LEU A 56 -2.22 19.12 -0.10
CA LEU A 56 -1.47 17.95 0.38
C LEU A 56 -1.40 17.84 1.91
N ARG A 57 -1.54 18.95 2.63
CA ARG A 57 -1.45 18.95 4.11
C ARG A 57 -2.52 18.13 4.80
N ASP A 58 -3.74 18.12 4.24
CA ASP A 58 -4.88 17.44 4.85
C ASP A 58 -4.97 15.97 4.43
N VAL A 59 -4.15 15.54 3.47
CA VAL A 59 -4.14 14.16 2.98
C VAL A 59 -3.25 13.30 3.84
N LEU A 60 -3.77 12.17 4.33
CA LEU A 60 -2.97 11.05 4.83
C LEU A 60 -2.86 9.96 3.77
N ALA A 61 -4.00 9.54 3.24
CA ALA A 61 -4.05 8.58 2.14
C ALA A 61 -5.29 8.82 1.26
N ILE A 62 -5.17 8.58 -0.04
CA ILE A 62 -6.28 8.52 -0.98
C ILE A 62 -6.37 7.07 -1.46
N HIS A 63 -7.52 6.45 -1.23
CA HIS A 63 -7.81 5.09 -1.67
C HIS A 63 -8.33 5.08 -3.10
N PHE A 64 -8.01 4.04 -3.84
CA PHE A 64 -8.43 3.79 -5.24
C PHE A 64 -8.12 4.92 -6.24
N PRO A 65 -6.96 5.62 -6.15
CA PRO A 65 -6.62 6.68 -7.10
C PRO A 65 -6.51 6.19 -8.55
N HIS A 66 -6.27 4.90 -8.78
CA HIS A 66 -6.24 4.31 -10.13
C HIS A 66 -7.58 4.38 -10.88
N LYS A 67 -8.68 4.62 -10.17
CA LYS A 67 -10.01 4.77 -10.79
C LYS A 67 -10.23 6.12 -11.44
N ILE A 68 -9.52 7.15 -10.98
CA ILE A 68 -9.67 8.54 -11.45
C ILE A 68 -8.41 9.06 -12.14
N SER A 69 -7.31 8.33 -12.10
CA SER A 69 -6.05 8.72 -12.72
C SER A 69 -5.55 7.63 -13.68
N PRO A 70 -5.60 7.88 -15.00
CA PRO A 70 -4.98 6.98 -15.97
C PRO A 70 -3.48 6.78 -15.73
N ARG A 71 -2.78 7.80 -15.21
CA ARG A 71 -1.36 7.74 -14.89
C ARG A 71 -1.07 6.78 -13.73
N ILE A 72 -1.87 6.85 -12.66
CA ILE A 72 -1.77 5.89 -11.55
C ILE A 72 -2.15 4.48 -12.04
N ARG A 73 -3.20 4.36 -12.85
CA ARG A 73 -3.61 3.06 -13.42
C ARG A 73 -2.52 2.45 -14.29
N ALA A 74 -1.80 3.24 -15.07
CA ALA A 74 -0.69 2.77 -15.90
C ALA A 74 0.45 2.15 -15.08
N MET A 75 0.65 2.58 -13.83
CA MET A 75 1.66 1.99 -12.94
C MET A 75 1.38 0.54 -12.56
N LEU A 76 0.13 0.09 -12.65
CA LEU A 76 -0.22 -1.32 -12.46
C LEU A 76 0.39 -2.22 -13.55
N HIS A 77 0.68 -1.65 -14.72
CA HIS A 77 1.26 -2.33 -15.88
C HIS A 77 2.72 -1.94 -16.12
N HIS A 78 3.38 -1.28 -15.17
CA HIS A 78 4.77 -0.86 -15.32
C HIS A 78 5.69 -2.07 -15.49
N GLY A 79 6.31 -2.22 -16.66
CA GLY A 79 7.02 -3.44 -17.06
C GLY A 79 8.03 -3.97 -16.04
N PRO A 80 8.96 -3.15 -15.51
CA PRO A 80 9.89 -3.59 -14.47
C PRO A 80 9.20 -4.12 -13.20
N ILE A 81 8.13 -3.48 -12.73
CA ILE A 81 7.36 -3.94 -11.56
C ILE A 81 6.68 -5.28 -11.88
N VAL A 82 6.03 -5.39 -13.04
CA VAL A 82 5.38 -6.62 -13.51
C VAL A 82 6.39 -7.78 -13.60
N SER A 83 7.60 -7.50 -14.07
CA SER A 83 8.66 -8.52 -14.15
C SER A 83 9.05 -9.11 -12.79
N VAL A 84 9.07 -8.29 -11.74
CA VAL A 84 9.28 -8.78 -10.36
C VAL A 84 8.07 -9.56 -9.87
N LEU A 85 6.85 -9.05 -10.07
CA LEU A 85 5.62 -9.70 -9.64
C LEU A 85 5.45 -11.09 -10.23
N ARG A 86 5.80 -11.29 -11.51
CA ARG A 86 5.78 -12.61 -12.13
C ARG A 86 6.68 -13.61 -11.43
N GLN A 87 7.79 -13.17 -10.88
CA GLN A 87 8.71 -14.05 -10.16
C GLN A 87 8.24 -14.39 -8.74
N ILE A 88 7.58 -13.44 -8.03
CA ILE A 88 7.24 -13.62 -6.61
C ILE A 88 5.79 -14.02 -6.37
N VAL A 89 4.86 -13.65 -7.27
CA VAL A 89 3.43 -13.98 -7.17
C VAL A 89 3.03 -15.04 -8.19
N GLY A 90 3.48 -14.89 -9.45
CA GLY A 90 3.18 -15.81 -10.55
C GLY A 90 2.79 -15.09 -11.83
N GLU A 91 2.49 -15.87 -12.88
CA GLU A 91 2.22 -15.33 -14.22
C GLU A 91 0.91 -14.53 -14.31
N ASP A 92 -0.08 -14.88 -13.49
CA ASP A 92 -1.41 -14.28 -13.48
C ASP A 92 -1.58 -13.45 -12.21
N VAL A 93 -1.55 -12.12 -12.34
CA VAL A 93 -1.61 -11.18 -11.20
C VAL A 93 -2.72 -10.18 -11.41
N LYS A 94 -3.53 -9.95 -10.37
CA LYS A 94 -4.54 -8.90 -10.31
C LYS A 94 -4.27 -7.90 -9.19
N CYS A 95 -4.63 -6.64 -9.42
CA CYS A 95 -4.65 -5.58 -8.42
C CYS A 95 -6.08 -5.33 -7.98
N MET A 96 -6.28 -5.16 -6.68
CA MET A 96 -7.57 -4.93 -6.08
C MET A 96 -7.70 -3.59 -5.40
N GLN A 97 -6.57 -2.98 -5.03
CA GLN A 97 -6.57 -1.69 -4.36
C GLN A 97 -5.28 -0.95 -4.68
N SER A 98 -5.39 0.34 -4.90
CA SER A 98 -4.25 1.26 -4.83
C SER A 98 -4.49 2.29 -3.74
N MET A 99 -3.39 2.81 -3.19
CA MET A 99 -3.40 3.85 -2.17
C MET A 99 -2.28 4.85 -2.46
N LEU A 100 -2.60 6.13 -2.33
CA LEU A 100 -1.62 7.20 -2.45
C LEU A 100 -1.42 7.83 -1.08
N PHE A 101 -0.27 7.61 -0.48
CA PHE A 101 0.08 8.14 0.83
C PHE A 101 0.84 9.47 0.71
N VAL A 102 0.46 10.42 1.59
CA VAL A 102 1.15 11.70 1.72
C VAL A 102 1.46 11.96 3.19
N LYS A 103 2.72 11.85 3.57
CA LYS A 103 3.17 12.07 4.93
C LYS A 103 3.93 13.39 5.03
N ASN A 104 3.23 14.45 5.38
CA ASN A 104 3.82 15.76 5.64
C ASN A 104 4.63 15.75 6.95
N ALA A 105 5.50 16.75 7.12
CA ALA A 105 6.19 17.00 8.36
C ALA A 105 5.21 17.03 9.56
N GLY A 106 5.55 16.33 10.64
CA GLY A 106 4.72 16.19 11.84
C GLY A 106 3.54 15.23 11.73
N LYS A 107 3.30 14.58 10.57
CA LYS A 107 2.21 13.61 10.43
C LYS A 107 2.60 12.25 11.02
N PRO A 108 1.63 11.58 11.66
CA PRO A 108 1.86 10.30 12.32
C PRO A 108 2.20 9.18 11.32
N GLY A 109 2.73 8.11 11.86
CA GLY A 109 2.91 6.85 11.18
C GLY A 109 1.67 5.98 11.19
N GLN A 110 1.83 4.77 10.71
CA GLN A 110 0.88 3.67 10.88
C GLN A 110 1.55 2.61 11.74
N ALA A 111 0.84 2.14 12.78
CA ALA A 111 1.33 1.11 13.69
C ALA A 111 1.59 -0.22 12.97
N TRP A 112 2.23 -1.17 13.66
CA TRP A 112 2.45 -2.52 13.14
C TRP A 112 1.14 -3.15 12.70
N HIS A 113 1.12 -3.70 11.48
CA HIS A 113 -0.03 -4.40 10.92
C HIS A 113 0.41 -5.41 9.85
N GLN A 114 -0.53 -6.21 9.43
CA GLN A 114 -0.43 -7.16 8.34
C GLN A 114 -1.57 -6.87 7.38
N ASP A 115 -1.27 -6.72 6.09
CA ASP A 115 -2.29 -6.38 5.08
C ASP A 115 -3.33 -7.49 4.92
N GLU A 116 -2.94 -8.76 5.09
CA GLU A 116 -3.85 -9.91 5.07
C GLU A 116 -4.99 -9.80 6.11
N THR A 117 -4.83 -9.01 7.17
CA THR A 117 -5.92 -8.74 8.12
C THR A 117 -7.08 -8.00 7.45
N PHE A 118 -6.77 -7.12 6.50
CA PHE A 118 -7.75 -6.27 5.81
C PHE A 118 -8.16 -6.83 4.44
N ILE A 119 -7.27 -7.60 3.84
CA ILE A 119 -7.35 -8.13 2.47
C ILE A 119 -6.96 -9.61 2.49
N PRO A 120 -7.75 -10.45 3.16
CA PRO A 120 -7.39 -11.86 3.29
C PRO A 120 -7.45 -12.56 1.93
N THR A 121 -6.39 -13.33 1.62
CA THR A 121 -6.29 -14.15 0.42
C THR A 121 -6.20 -15.63 0.78
N PRO A 122 -7.04 -16.52 0.21
CA PRO A 122 -7.02 -17.95 0.56
C PRO A 122 -5.69 -18.64 0.28
N ASP A 123 -4.94 -18.14 -0.70
CA ASP A 123 -3.66 -18.68 -1.13
C ASP A 123 -2.44 -17.94 -0.55
N ALA A 124 -2.67 -16.94 0.32
CA ALA A 124 -1.64 -16.12 0.93
C ALA A 124 -0.75 -15.38 -0.09
N SER A 125 -1.31 -15.02 -1.24
CA SER A 125 -0.60 -14.37 -2.33
C SER A 125 -0.59 -12.85 -2.26
N LEU A 126 -1.29 -12.25 -1.30
CA LEU A 126 -1.32 -10.80 -1.17
C LEU A 126 0.09 -10.22 -1.08
N THR A 127 0.35 -9.25 -1.93
CA THR A 127 1.64 -8.56 -2.00
C THR A 127 1.40 -7.06 -2.08
N GLY A 128 1.98 -6.31 -1.15
CA GLY A 128 2.09 -4.87 -1.20
C GLY A 128 3.22 -4.46 -2.15
N VAL A 129 2.93 -3.53 -3.06
CA VAL A 129 3.90 -2.92 -3.97
C VAL A 129 4.01 -1.44 -3.61
N TRP A 130 4.98 -1.11 -2.77
CA TRP A 130 5.19 0.22 -2.23
C TRP A 130 6.22 0.97 -3.07
N ILE A 131 5.79 1.96 -3.85
CA ILE A 131 6.60 2.76 -4.77
C ILE A 131 6.96 4.08 -4.09
N ALA A 132 8.24 4.32 -3.85
CA ALA A 132 8.73 5.57 -3.29
C ALA A 132 8.61 6.70 -4.32
N LEU A 133 7.78 7.70 -4.06
CA LEU A 133 7.72 8.91 -4.88
C LEU A 133 8.67 9.99 -4.37
N ASP A 134 9.12 9.92 -3.13
CA ASP A 134 10.16 10.74 -2.52
C ASP A 134 11.14 9.82 -1.82
N ASP A 135 12.35 10.30 -1.54
CA ASP A 135 13.27 9.58 -0.69
C ASP A 135 12.62 9.28 0.65
N ALA A 136 12.66 8.04 1.05
CA ALA A 136 12.12 7.58 2.33
C ALA A 136 13.26 7.22 3.26
N THR A 137 13.30 7.91 4.39
CA THR A 137 14.34 7.75 5.43
C THR A 137 13.67 7.55 6.79
N ILE A 138 14.44 7.13 7.77
CA ILE A 138 13.95 7.01 9.15
C ILE A 138 13.31 8.31 9.63
N ASP A 139 13.92 9.45 9.29
CA ASP A 139 13.47 10.78 9.77
C ASP A 139 12.16 11.25 9.15
N ASN A 140 11.83 10.81 7.92
CA ASN A 140 10.56 11.18 7.29
C ASN A 140 9.53 10.04 7.26
N GLY A 141 9.76 8.99 8.06
CA GLY A 141 8.84 7.90 8.28
C GLY A 141 8.82 6.89 7.14
N CYS A 142 9.98 6.32 6.77
CA CYS A 142 10.07 5.19 5.86
C CYS A 142 9.28 3.97 6.37
N LEU A 143 9.13 2.99 5.51
CA LEU A 143 8.57 1.70 5.87
C LEU A 143 9.54 0.94 6.80
N TRP A 144 9.01 0.21 7.77
CA TRP A 144 9.73 -0.74 8.61
C TRP A 144 9.10 -2.10 8.45
N VAL A 145 9.89 -3.14 8.37
CA VAL A 145 9.44 -4.52 8.21
C VAL A 145 10.05 -5.42 9.27
N GLN A 146 9.33 -6.48 9.64
CA GLN A 146 9.87 -7.59 10.44
C GLN A 146 10.21 -8.76 9.50
N PRO A 147 11.49 -8.95 9.14
CA PRO A 147 11.89 -10.01 8.22
C PRO A 147 11.49 -11.38 8.73
N GLY A 148 10.90 -12.21 7.87
CA GLY A 148 10.49 -13.56 8.21
C GLY A 148 9.15 -13.70 8.95
N SER A 149 8.51 -12.61 9.38
CA SER A 149 7.23 -12.64 10.12
C SER A 149 6.05 -13.23 9.34
N HIS A 150 6.18 -13.34 8.03
CA HIS A 150 5.18 -13.94 7.12
C HIS A 150 5.20 -15.47 7.09
N ARG A 151 6.29 -16.12 7.54
CA ARG A 151 6.56 -17.55 7.29
C ARG A 151 5.49 -18.48 7.85
N GLU A 152 4.96 -18.17 9.04
CA GLU A 152 3.94 -18.99 9.69
C GLU A 152 2.53 -18.73 9.15
N ARG A 153 2.36 -17.72 8.26
CA ARG A 153 1.04 -17.26 7.80
C ARG A 153 0.07 -17.01 8.94
N ARG A 154 0.59 -16.52 10.05
CA ARG A 154 -0.16 -16.21 11.25
C ARG A 154 -0.59 -14.75 11.21
N LEU A 155 -1.88 -14.49 11.43
CA LEU A 155 -2.40 -13.15 11.71
C LEU A 155 -2.34 -12.88 13.22
N TRP A 156 -1.67 -11.82 13.57
CA TRP A 156 -1.57 -11.38 14.96
C TRP A 156 -2.83 -10.61 15.37
N PRO A 157 -3.30 -10.79 16.61
CA PRO A 157 -4.48 -10.08 17.08
C PRO A 157 -4.25 -8.58 17.07
N SER A 158 -5.27 -7.81 16.64
CA SER A 158 -5.27 -6.36 16.66
C SER A 158 -5.68 -5.84 18.03
N ARG A 159 -5.01 -4.78 18.49
CA ARG A 159 -5.34 -4.04 19.74
C ARG A 159 -5.40 -2.54 19.44
N PRO A 160 -6.21 -1.76 20.17
CA PRO A 160 -6.18 -0.31 20.05
C PRO A 160 -4.76 0.23 20.28
N CYS A 161 -4.32 1.15 19.42
CA CYS A 161 -3.03 1.82 19.57
C CYS A 161 -3.26 3.24 20.11
N SER A 162 -2.74 3.53 21.29
CA SER A 162 -2.79 4.86 21.94
C SER A 162 -1.47 5.63 21.79
N ASP A 163 -0.49 5.09 21.07
CA ASP A 163 0.80 5.74 20.87
C ASP A 163 0.65 6.89 19.87
N ALA A 164 0.93 8.11 20.30
CA ALA A 164 0.77 9.33 19.50
C ALA A 164 1.65 9.40 18.25
N ARG A 165 2.66 8.51 18.13
CA ARG A 165 3.45 8.39 16.89
C ARG A 165 2.64 7.83 15.72
N PHE A 166 1.47 7.24 15.99
CA PHE A 166 0.64 6.56 15.01
C PHE A 166 -0.73 7.22 14.82
N ASP A 167 -1.37 6.88 13.73
CA ASP A 167 -2.62 7.49 13.27
C ASP A 167 -3.89 6.99 13.99
N GLY A 168 -3.74 6.25 15.08
CA GLY A 168 -4.84 5.67 15.85
C GLY A 168 -5.44 4.40 15.26
N ALA A 169 -4.92 3.90 14.13
CA ALA A 169 -5.32 2.59 13.63
C ALA A 169 -4.93 1.48 14.61
N PRO A 170 -5.70 0.39 14.70
CA PRO A 170 -5.35 -0.74 15.54
C PRO A 170 -3.96 -1.29 15.21
N GLU A 171 -3.21 -1.64 16.23
CA GLU A 171 -1.90 -2.28 16.11
C GLU A 171 -2.06 -3.79 16.18
N SER A 172 -1.55 -4.49 15.15
CA SER A 172 -1.46 -5.96 15.14
C SER A 172 -0.01 -6.35 15.37
N PHE A 173 0.22 -7.11 16.41
CA PHE A 173 1.59 -7.39 16.83
C PHE A 173 1.70 -8.71 17.58
N GLY A 174 2.86 -9.35 17.49
CA GLY A 174 3.19 -10.55 18.24
C GLY A 174 3.49 -10.26 19.71
N TRP A 175 2.52 -9.78 20.45
CA TRP A 175 2.65 -9.22 21.80
C TRP A 175 3.42 -10.10 22.78
N ASP A 176 3.37 -11.42 22.60
CA ASP A 176 3.99 -12.39 23.45
C ASP A 176 5.18 -13.09 22.77
N SER A 177 5.59 -12.64 21.60
CA SER A 177 6.70 -13.23 20.85
C SER A 177 8.00 -12.46 21.08
N PRO A 178 9.01 -13.04 21.75
CA PRO A 178 10.32 -12.42 21.85
C PRO A 178 11.04 -12.31 20.50
N GLU A 179 10.62 -13.09 19.50
CA GLU A 179 11.19 -13.09 18.16
C GLU A 179 10.87 -11.80 17.39
N TRP A 180 9.72 -11.18 17.68
CA TRP A 180 9.27 -9.98 17.00
C TRP A 180 9.07 -8.83 17.99
N PRO A 181 10.15 -8.19 18.49
CA PRO A 181 10.04 -7.11 19.46
C PRO A 181 9.38 -5.88 18.85
N ARG A 182 8.43 -5.28 19.59
CA ARG A 182 7.63 -4.13 19.14
C ARG A 182 8.49 -2.96 18.64
N GLU A 183 9.62 -2.69 19.25
CA GLU A 183 10.55 -1.64 18.85
C GLU A 183 11.63 -2.15 17.85
N GLY A 184 11.45 -3.38 17.38
CA GLY A 184 12.35 -4.00 16.40
C GLY A 184 11.99 -3.65 14.95
N GLY A 185 12.49 -4.51 14.06
CA GLY A 185 12.29 -4.40 12.61
C GLY A 185 13.46 -3.74 11.90
N VAL A 186 13.40 -3.79 10.57
CA VAL A 186 14.42 -3.24 9.68
C VAL A 186 13.81 -2.06 8.90
N PRO A 187 14.44 -0.88 8.93
CA PRO A 187 13.97 0.24 8.12
C PRO A 187 14.26 0.02 6.64
N ALA A 188 13.26 0.22 5.80
CA ALA A 188 13.40 0.22 4.36
C ALA A 188 13.68 1.65 3.87
N GLU A 189 14.91 2.12 4.10
CA GLU A 189 15.36 3.41 3.57
C GLU A 189 15.69 3.27 2.08
N VAL A 190 15.02 4.08 1.26
CA VAL A 190 15.09 4.02 -0.19
C VAL A 190 15.05 5.39 -0.84
N THR A 191 15.67 5.51 -2.01
CA THR A 191 15.55 6.67 -2.89
C THR A 191 14.22 6.64 -3.66
N ALA A 192 13.78 7.81 -4.10
CA ALA A 192 12.63 7.92 -5.00
C ALA A 192 12.84 7.07 -6.26
N GLY A 193 11.78 6.38 -6.70
CA GLY A 193 11.85 5.41 -7.81
C GLY A 193 12.14 3.97 -7.37
N SER A 194 12.57 3.76 -6.14
CA SER A 194 12.69 2.41 -5.57
C SER A 194 11.32 1.82 -5.23
N VAL A 195 11.23 0.49 -5.25
CA VAL A 195 10.00 -0.24 -4.92
C VAL A 195 10.27 -1.28 -3.84
N VAL A 196 9.45 -1.28 -2.80
CA VAL A 196 9.44 -2.31 -1.77
C VAL A 196 8.26 -3.23 -2.01
N PHE A 197 8.54 -4.50 -2.24
CA PHE A 197 7.53 -5.55 -2.32
C PHE A 197 7.49 -6.29 -0.99
N PHE A 198 6.32 -6.53 -0.43
CA PHE A 198 6.19 -7.27 0.82
C PHE A 198 4.95 -8.14 0.83
N ASN A 199 5.07 -9.33 1.42
CA ASN A 199 3.96 -10.27 1.55
C ASN A 199 2.92 -9.74 2.55
N GLY A 200 1.65 -9.97 2.28
CA GLY A 200 0.54 -9.49 3.12
C GLY A 200 0.60 -9.97 4.58
N TYR A 201 1.28 -11.08 4.86
CA TYR A 201 1.55 -11.55 6.23
C TYR A 201 2.77 -10.91 6.88
N THR A 202 3.57 -10.13 6.13
CA THR A 202 4.73 -9.46 6.73
C THR A 202 4.27 -8.35 7.65
N LEU A 203 4.68 -8.42 8.92
CA LEU A 203 4.50 -7.32 9.87
C LEU A 203 5.27 -6.11 9.37
N HIS A 204 4.57 -5.00 9.21
CA HIS A 204 5.17 -3.75 8.77
C HIS A 204 4.52 -2.54 9.44
N ARG A 205 5.27 -1.45 9.51
CA ARG A 205 4.81 -0.15 10.07
C ARG A 205 5.50 1.00 9.34
N SER A 206 5.05 2.22 9.60
CA SER A 206 5.84 3.41 9.34
C SER A 206 5.79 4.34 10.55
N LEU A 207 6.89 5.02 10.84
CA LEU A 207 6.93 6.02 11.91
C LEU A 207 6.43 7.38 11.40
N ASP A 208 6.32 8.33 12.30
CA ASP A 208 5.98 9.71 12.01
C ASP A 208 7.06 10.40 11.13
N ASN A 209 6.67 11.46 10.45
CA ASN A 209 7.62 12.34 9.76
C ASN A 209 8.10 13.41 10.74
N ARG A 210 9.31 13.23 11.28
CA ARG A 210 9.93 14.11 12.28
C ARG A 210 10.69 15.30 11.69
N ARG A 211 10.72 15.42 10.35
CA ARG A 211 11.34 16.56 9.70
C ARG A 211 10.57 17.85 10.00
N ARG A 212 11.27 18.97 9.97
CA ARG A 212 10.66 20.29 10.17
C ARG A 212 9.84 20.75 8.95
N SER A 213 10.15 20.23 7.78
CA SER A 213 9.48 20.54 6.51
C SER A 213 9.61 19.39 5.53
N GLY A 214 8.86 19.46 4.44
CA GLY A 214 8.83 18.45 3.39
C GLY A 214 7.83 17.35 3.65
N LEU A 215 7.66 16.53 2.66
CA LEU A 215 6.71 15.42 2.68
C LEU A 215 7.34 14.15 2.10
N ARG A 216 6.74 13.01 2.39
CA ARG A 216 7.08 11.73 1.84
C ARG A 216 5.83 11.11 1.22
N ARG A 217 5.83 10.96 -0.10
CA ARG A 217 4.75 10.32 -0.86
C ARG A 217 5.12 8.90 -1.23
N ALA A 218 4.12 8.04 -1.27
CA ALA A 218 4.25 6.69 -1.79
C ALA A 218 2.96 6.28 -2.49
N LEU A 219 3.10 5.57 -3.61
CA LEU A 219 1.99 4.87 -4.25
C LEU A 219 2.09 3.40 -3.85
N VAL A 220 1.03 2.86 -3.28
CA VAL A 220 0.97 1.46 -2.87
C VAL A 220 -0.11 0.75 -3.66
N ASN A 221 0.24 -0.37 -4.28
CA ASN A 221 -0.72 -1.25 -4.95
C ASN A 221 -0.78 -2.57 -4.20
N HIS A 222 -1.98 -3.04 -3.89
CA HIS A 222 -2.20 -4.36 -3.32
C HIS A 222 -2.58 -5.30 -4.44
N VAL A 223 -1.71 -6.25 -4.69
CA VAL A 223 -1.87 -7.25 -5.75
C VAL A 223 -1.90 -8.66 -5.17
N MET A 224 -2.46 -9.57 -5.92
CA MET A 224 -2.53 -10.99 -5.56
C MET A 224 -2.51 -11.85 -6.82
N SER A 225 -2.35 -13.17 -6.65
CA SER A 225 -2.60 -14.12 -7.73
C SER A 225 -4.01 -13.91 -8.30
N ALA A 226 -4.15 -13.91 -9.61
CA ALA A 226 -5.46 -13.82 -10.25
C ALA A 226 -6.36 -15.02 -9.91
N ARG A 227 -5.77 -16.14 -9.44
CA ARG A 227 -6.49 -17.33 -8.99
C ARG A 227 -7.03 -17.20 -7.57
N SER A 228 -6.54 -16.24 -6.80
CA SER A 228 -7.03 -15.99 -5.45
C SER A 228 -8.46 -15.47 -5.50
N GLU A 229 -9.32 -16.03 -4.66
CA GLU A 229 -10.69 -15.53 -4.49
C GLU A 229 -10.69 -14.36 -3.50
N LEU A 230 -11.51 -13.34 -3.77
CA LEU A 230 -11.71 -12.26 -2.83
C LEU A 230 -12.71 -12.69 -1.75
N PRO A 231 -12.35 -12.55 -0.46
CA PRO A 231 -13.20 -13.04 0.63
C PRO A 231 -14.31 -12.06 1.00
N TRP A 232 -14.39 -10.91 0.38
CA TRP A 232 -15.39 -9.91 0.75
C TRP A 232 -16.76 -10.26 0.20
N SER A 233 -17.65 -10.57 1.11
CA SER A 233 -19.07 -10.70 0.84
C SER A 233 -19.83 -9.77 1.75
N PHE A 234 -20.53 -8.83 1.17
CA PHE A 234 -21.44 -7.96 1.92
C PHE A 234 -22.73 -8.69 2.32
N GLY A 235 -22.94 -9.93 1.87
CA GLY A 235 -24.10 -10.77 2.17
C GLY A 235 -23.88 -11.88 3.18
N GLY A 236 -22.73 -11.92 3.88
CA GLY A 236 -22.46 -12.90 4.94
C GLY A 236 -21.92 -14.26 4.46
N SER A 237 -21.69 -14.47 3.17
CA SER A 237 -20.97 -15.63 2.66
C SER A 237 -19.44 -15.43 2.82
N ARG A 238 -18.71 -16.54 2.94
CA ARG A 238 -17.26 -16.50 3.18
C ARG A 238 -16.48 -15.89 2.03
N PHE A 239 -16.98 -15.98 0.80
CA PHE A 239 -16.35 -15.46 -0.40
C PHE A 239 -17.36 -14.66 -1.20
N ALA A 240 -16.91 -13.57 -1.80
CA ALA A 240 -17.72 -12.81 -2.72
C ALA A 240 -18.02 -13.66 -3.98
N PRO A 241 -19.28 -13.67 -4.46
CA PRO A 241 -19.63 -14.33 -5.72
C PRO A 241 -18.99 -13.63 -6.93
N HIS A 242 -18.61 -12.37 -6.77
CA HIS A 242 -17.95 -11.53 -7.77
C HIS A 242 -16.70 -10.87 -7.17
N ASP A 243 -15.80 -10.38 -8.01
CA ASP A 243 -14.73 -9.48 -7.59
C ASP A 243 -15.33 -8.08 -7.38
N TYR A 244 -15.69 -7.75 -6.13
CA TYR A 244 -16.41 -6.52 -5.81
C TYR A 244 -15.62 -5.23 -5.90
N ARG A 245 -14.32 -5.30 -6.05
CA ARG A 245 -13.51 -4.09 -6.16
C ARG A 245 -12.92 -4.04 -7.54
N ASP A 246 -13.28 -3.12 -8.35
CA ASP A 246 -12.75 -2.83 -9.68
C ASP A 246 -11.35 -3.44 -9.96
N ILE A 247 -11.34 -4.76 -10.04
CA ILE A 247 -10.13 -5.55 -10.20
C ILE A 247 -9.48 -5.19 -11.52
N VAL A 248 -8.18 -4.90 -11.48
CA VAL A 248 -7.37 -4.66 -12.66
C VAL A 248 -6.40 -5.80 -12.82
N MET A 249 -6.47 -6.49 -13.96
CA MET A 249 -5.44 -7.46 -14.32
C MET A 249 -4.12 -6.74 -14.54
N VAL A 250 -3.10 -7.12 -13.78
CA VAL A 250 -1.74 -6.57 -13.88
C VAL A 250 -0.97 -7.28 -14.99
N CYS A 251 -1.09 -8.60 -15.03
CA CYS A 251 -0.56 -9.45 -16.11
C CYS A 251 -1.28 -10.79 -16.13
N GLY A 252 -1.12 -11.54 -17.23
CA GLY A 252 -1.69 -12.88 -17.41
C GLY A 252 -3.19 -12.88 -17.64
N GLN A 253 -3.86 -13.93 -17.17
CA GLN A 253 -5.28 -14.19 -17.39
C GLN A 253 -6.06 -14.20 -16.08
N ASP A 254 -7.28 -13.68 -16.13
CA ASP A 254 -8.20 -13.74 -15.00
C ASP A 254 -8.88 -15.12 -14.95
N ALA A 255 -8.54 -15.91 -13.94
CA ALA A 255 -9.13 -17.23 -13.71
C ALA A 255 -10.62 -17.15 -13.33
N HIS A 256 -11.12 -15.99 -12.94
CA HIS A 256 -12.49 -15.76 -12.47
C HIS A 256 -13.30 -14.83 -13.39
N ALA A 257 -12.83 -14.55 -14.61
CA ALA A 257 -13.50 -13.67 -15.58
C ALA A 257 -14.99 -14.01 -15.80
N GLY A 258 -15.34 -15.28 -15.71
CA GLY A 258 -16.73 -15.73 -15.86
C GLY A 258 -17.67 -15.39 -14.68
N ARG A 259 -17.13 -14.93 -13.55
CA ARG A 259 -17.93 -14.55 -12.37
C ARG A 259 -18.46 -13.11 -12.44
N GLY A 260 -17.92 -12.31 -13.35
CA GLY A 260 -18.22 -10.89 -13.43
C GLY A 260 -17.47 -10.04 -12.42
N LEU A 261 -17.60 -8.75 -12.56
CA LEU A 261 -16.96 -7.72 -11.76
C LEU A 261 -18.01 -6.72 -11.30
N GLU A 262 -18.06 -6.41 -10.01
CA GLU A 262 -18.85 -5.32 -9.47
C GLU A 262 -17.95 -4.17 -9.01
N ASP A 263 -18.11 -3.00 -9.64
CA ASP A 263 -17.40 -1.79 -9.27
C ASP A 263 -18.11 -1.07 -8.12
N LEU A 264 -17.87 -1.50 -6.89
CA LEU A 264 -18.45 -0.91 -5.69
C LEU A 264 -17.52 0.13 -5.02
N ALA A 265 -16.21 0.01 -5.20
CA ALA A 265 -15.27 0.91 -4.56
C ALA A 265 -15.27 2.30 -5.22
N ARG A 266 -15.23 3.35 -4.42
CA ARG A 266 -15.10 4.72 -4.86
C ARG A 266 -13.84 5.34 -4.25
N PRO A 267 -13.17 6.27 -4.96
CA PRO A 267 -12.05 6.98 -4.38
C PRO A 267 -12.49 7.77 -3.15
N TYR A 268 -11.76 7.63 -2.06
CA TYR A 268 -12.01 8.37 -0.83
C TYR A 268 -10.73 8.81 -0.15
N LEU A 269 -10.82 9.92 0.57
CA LEU A 269 -9.77 10.48 1.39
C LEU A 269 -9.82 9.85 2.79
N ARG A 270 -8.68 9.31 3.24
CA ARG A 270 -8.41 9.12 4.66
C ARG A 270 -7.73 10.40 5.16
N PRO A 271 -8.42 11.23 5.98
CA PRO A 271 -7.83 12.46 6.48
C PRO A 271 -6.70 12.15 7.46
N ALA A 272 -5.75 13.06 7.57
CA ALA A 272 -4.86 13.05 8.72
C ALA A 272 -5.70 13.33 9.97
N ALA A 273 -5.53 12.52 11.03
CA ALA A 273 -6.19 12.79 12.28
C ALA A 273 -5.96 14.25 12.69
N ALA A 274 -7.03 14.94 13.11
CA ALA A 274 -6.88 16.29 13.64
C ALA A 274 -5.89 16.22 14.81
N ALA A 275 -4.88 17.08 14.79
CA ALA A 275 -4.02 17.26 15.97
C ALA A 275 -4.94 17.66 17.13
N SER A 276 -5.06 16.78 18.12
CA SER A 276 -5.79 17.03 19.38
C SER A 276 -5.03 18.03 20.23
#